data_88a7e673ae28802d86cc2c94b5c9618a
#
_entry.id   88a7e673ae28802d86cc2c94b5c9618a
#
_cell.length_a   1.000
_cell.length_b   1.000
_cell.length_c   1.000
_cell.angle_alpha   90.00
_cell.angle_beta   90.00
_cell.angle_gamma   90.00
#
_symmetry.space_group_name_H-M   'P 1'
#
loop_
_entity.id
_entity.type
_entity.pdbx_description
1 polymer ?
#
loop_
_entity_poly.entity_id
_entity_poly.type
_entity_poly.pdbx_seq_one_letter_code
_entity_poly.pdbx_strand_id
1 'polypeptide(L)'
;MWYSKDFKDYELLDASDGERLERWGEIILVRPDPQVLWRGRRDHPLWNKFDARYHRSQKGGGAWEFRDGKKNPIFDSGWTIKYKDLTFKVCPTGFKHTGVFPEQAVNWDFQREMIGNAVKSGKKVSVLNLFAYTGGATLACASAGASVCHVDASRGMTAWAKENAALSGLSDAPIRYIVDD
;
A
#
# COMPACT_ATOMS: atom_id res chain seq x y z
N MET A 1 -16.19 -14.55 4.41
CA MET A 1 -14.78 -14.16 4.25
C MET A 1 -14.74 -12.65 3.98
N TRP A 2 -13.97 -11.90 4.76
CA TRP A 2 -13.83 -10.46 4.59
C TRP A 2 -12.71 -10.20 3.59
N TYR A 3 -13.01 -9.54 2.47
CA TYR A 3 -12.04 -9.10 1.48
C TYR A 3 -12.49 -7.79 0.85
N SER A 4 -11.55 -6.98 0.43
CA SER A 4 -11.85 -5.73 -0.26
C SER A 4 -12.25 -6.02 -1.70
N LYS A 5 -13.46 -5.59 -2.10
CA LYS A 5 -13.98 -5.70 -3.47
C LYS A 5 -13.73 -4.44 -4.30
N ASP A 6 -13.32 -3.36 -3.63
CA ASP A 6 -13.37 -2.01 -4.20
C ASP A 6 -12.00 -1.45 -4.57
N PHE A 7 -10.94 -2.24 -4.42
CA PHE A 7 -9.59 -1.79 -4.79
C PHE A 7 -9.37 -1.96 -6.31
N LYS A 8 -9.98 -1.08 -7.11
CA LYS A 8 -9.95 -1.17 -8.58
C LYS A 8 -8.54 -1.03 -9.17
N ASP A 9 -7.67 -0.26 -8.53
CA ASP A 9 -6.30 -0.01 -8.99
C ASP A 9 -5.30 -1.07 -8.50
N TYR A 10 -5.75 -2.06 -7.71
CA TYR A 10 -4.92 -3.18 -7.31
C TYR A 10 -5.64 -4.51 -7.57
N GLU A 11 -4.90 -5.47 -8.10
CA GLU A 11 -5.39 -6.83 -8.32
C GLU A 11 -4.26 -7.85 -8.18
N LEU A 12 -4.51 -8.91 -7.41
CA LEU A 12 -3.69 -10.11 -7.44
C LEU A 12 -4.14 -10.94 -8.64
N LEU A 13 -3.35 -10.93 -9.70
CA LEU A 13 -3.67 -11.58 -10.97
C LEU A 13 -3.42 -13.09 -10.93
N ASP A 14 -2.32 -13.49 -10.27
CA ASP A 14 -1.92 -14.89 -10.13
C ASP A 14 -0.89 -15.03 -9.01
N ALA A 15 -0.71 -16.27 -8.51
CA ALA A 15 0.29 -16.58 -7.51
C ALA A 15 0.79 -18.01 -7.71
N SER A 16 2.12 -18.18 -7.86
CA SER A 16 2.75 -19.48 -8.06
C SER A 16 4.23 -19.45 -7.71
N ASP A 17 4.77 -20.58 -7.27
CA ASP A 17 6.20 -20.80 -7.04
C ASP A 17 6.87 -19.75 -6.15
N GLY A 18 6.19 -19.36 -5.07
CA GLY A 18 6.71 -18.36 -4.12
C GLY A 18 6.65 -16.92 -4.59
N GLU A 19 5.89 -16.63 -5.65
CA GLU A 19 5.74 -15.28 -6.21
C GLU A 19 4.27 -14.91 -6.43
N ARG A 20 4.01 -13.62 -6.43
CA ARG A 20 2.73 -13.00 -6.80
C ARG A 20 2.91 -12.17 -8.06
N LEU A 21 1.98 -12.31 -9.00
CA LEU A 21 1.79 -11.43 -10.15
C LEU A 21 0.68 -10.45 -9.80
N GLU A 22 0.97 -9.17 -9.80
CA GLU A 22 0.08 -8.13 -9.29
C GLU A 22 -0.03 -6.97 -10.27
N ARG A 23 -1.22 -6.41 -10.40
CA ARG A 23 -1.48 -5.15 -11.10
C ARG A 23 -1.60 -4.01 -10.07
N TRP A 24 -0.87 -2.91 -10.32
CA TRP A 24 -0.81 -1.71 -9.52
C TRP A 24 -1.08 -0.48 -10.41
N GLY A 25 -2.34 -0.12 -10.60
CA GLY A 25 -2.77 0.80 -11.66
C GLY A 25 -2.51 0.15 -13.03
N GLU A 26 -1.68 0.78 -13.83
CA GLU A 26 -1.24 0.27 -15.15
C GLU A 26 0.04 -0.59 -15.08
N ILE A 27 0.67 -0.68 -13.92
CA ILE A 27 1.97 -1.33 -13.74
C ILE A 27 1.77 -2.78 -13.26
N ILE A 28 2.47 -3.70 -13.89
CA ILE A 28 2.48 -5.13 -13.55
C ILE A 28 3.77 -5.47 -12.82
N LEU A 29 3.64 -5.96 -11.59
CA LEU A 29 4.77 -6.34 -10.75
C LEU A 29 4.76 -7.83 -10.45
N VAL A 30 5.97 -8.41 -10.38
CA VAL A 30 6.22 -9.74 -9.81
C VAL A 30 7.00 -9.57 -8.52
N ARG A 31 6.47 -10.09 -7.42
CA ARG A 31 7.11 -9.98 -6.11
C ARG A 31 7.13 -11.32 -5.37
N PRO A 32 8.19 -11.63 -4.61
CA PRO A 32 8.26 -12.86 -3.83
C PRO A 32 7.24 -12.84 -2.68
N ASP A 33 6.55 -13.96 -2.54
CA ASP A 33 5.66 -14.23 -1.41
C ASP A 33 5.91 -15.63 -0.85
N PRO A 34 6.55 -15.76 0.30
CA PRO A 34 6.84 -17.05 0.91
C PRO A 34 5.58 -17.82 1.38
N GLN A 35 4.40 -17.18 1.40
CA GLN A 35 3.14 -17.85 1.72
C GLN A 35 2.57 -18.62 0.52
N VAL A 36 3.05 -18.35 -0.69
CA VAL A 36 2.68 -19.08 -1.90
C VAL A 36 3.47 -20.39 -1.95
N LEU A 37 2.98 -21.41 -1.26
CA LEU A 37 3.64 -22.71 -1.10
C LEU A 37 3.37 -23.67 -2.27
N TRP A 38 2.34 -23.41 -3.04
CA TRP A 38 1.97 -24.24 -4.17
C TRP A 38 2.85 -23.96 -5.38
N ARG A 39 3.09 -25.03 -6.14
CA ARG A 39 3.69 -24.98 -7.46
C ARG A 39 2.58 -25.16 -8.47
N GLY A 40 2.38 -24.17 -9.32
CA GLY A 40 1.34 -24.16 -10.31
C GLY A 40 1.89 -23.86 -11.70
N ARG A 41 0.98 -23.93 -12.66
CA ARG A 41 1.28 -23.39 -13.98
C ARG A 41 1.17 -21.87 -13.89
N ARG A 42 2.18 -21.17 -14.40
CA ARG A 42 2.13 -19.72 -14.60
C ARG A 42 1.40 -19.42 -15.90
N ASP A 43 0.08 -19.75 -15.91
CA ASP A 43 -0.73 -19.70 -17.13
C ASP A 43 -1.17 -18.26 -17.48
N HIS A 44 -1.11 -17.33 -16.51
CA HIS A 44 -1.45 -15.95 -16.79
C HIS A 44 -0.44 -15.29 -17.74
N PRO A 45 -0.86 -14.72 -18.89
CA PRO A 45 0.08 -14.24 -19.93
C PRO A 45 0.99 -13.10 -19.47
N LEU A 46 0.61 -12.37 -18.42
CA LEU A 46 1.40 -11.27 -17.88
C LEU A 46 2.63 -11.73 -17.07
N TRP A 47 2.78 -13.03 -16.75
CA TRP A 47 4.03 -13.56 -16.20
C TRP A 47 5.24 -13.32 -17.11
N ASN A 48 4.99 -13.20 -18.40
CA ASN A 48 6.03 -12.93 -19.42
C ASN A 48 6.00 -11.46 -19.90
N LYS A 49 5.15 -10.61 -19.32
CA LYS A 49 4.96 -9.21 -19.73
C LYS A 49 4.89 -8.26 -18.53
N PHE A 50 5.51 -8.63 -17.42
CA PHE A 50 5.60 -7.76 -16.24
C PHE A 50 6.47 -6.53 -16.52
N ASP A 51 6.25 -5.45 -15.79
CA ASP A 51 7.05 -4.22 -15.89
C ASP A 51 8.29 -4.26 -15.00
N ALA A 52 8.15 -4.83 -13.80
CA ALA A 52 9.28 -5.05 -12.90
C ALA A 52 9.10 -6.32 -12.05
N ARG A 53 10.21 -6.97 -11.73
CA ARG A 53 10.29 -8.15 -10.86
C ARG A 53 11.30 -7.92 -9.75
N TYR A 54 10.93 -8.22 -8.51
CA TYR A 54 11.83 -8.12 -7.38
C TYR A 54 12.52 -9.45 -7.09
N HIS A 55 13.84 -9.44 -7.11
CA HIS A 55 14.68 -10.57 -6.73
C HIS A 55 15.22 -10.38 -5.31
N ARG A 56 14.94 -11.36 -4.45
CA ARG A 56 15.42 -11.35 -3.07
C ARG A 56 16.89 -11.75 -3.02
N SER A 57 17.70 -10.98 -2.30
CA SER A 57 19.09 -11.35 -2.01
C SER A 57 19.17 -12.31 -0.82
N GLN A 58 20.12 -13.21 -0.83
CA GLN A 58 20.42 -14.10 0.30
C GLN A 58 20.98 -13.34 1.52
N LYS A 59 21.52 -12.13 1.30
CA LYS A 59 22.11 -11.27 2.36
C LYS A 59 21.14 -10.24 2.92
N GLY A 60 19.84 -10.38 2.63
CA GLY A 60 18.82 -9.38 2.96
C GLY A 60 18.65 -8.32 1.86
N GLY A 61 17.46 -7.73 1.78
CA GLY A 61 17.09 -6.82 0.69
C GLY A 61 16.93 -7.53 -0.65
N GLY A 62 17.24 -6.84 -1.75
CA GLY A 62 17.15 -7.37 -3.11
C GLY A 62 17.22 -6.27 -4.15
N ALA A 63 16.88 -6.61 -5.39
CA ALA A 63 16.91 -5.71 -6.52
C ALA A 63 15.71 -5.89 -7.44
N TRP A 64 15.30 -4.84 -8.10
CA TRP A 64 14.28 -4.87 -9.14
C TRP A 64 14.92 -5.12 -10.50
N GLU A 65 14.43 -6.12 -11.20
CA GLU A 65 14.65 -6.34 -12.62
C GLU A 65 13.54 -5.61 -13.38
N PHE A 66 13.90 -4.83 -14.38
CA PHE A 66 12.96 -4.11 -15.24
C PHE A 66 12.87 -4.79 -16.60
N ARG A 67 11.67 -4.75 -17.19
CA ARG A 67 11.45 -5.34 -18.51
C ARG A 67 12.44 -4.76 -19.53
N ASP A 68 12.98 -5.64 -20.36
CA ASP A 68 13.98 -5.30 -21.39
C ASP A 68 15.25 -4.62 -20.86
N GLY A 69 15.54 -4.80 -19.56
CA GLY A 69 16.70 -4.18 -18.90
C GLY A 69 16.62 -2.65 -18.81
N LYS A 70 15.47 -2.05 -19.14
CA LYS A 70 15.25 -0.60 -19.14
C LYS A 70 14.34 -0.19 -18.01
N LYS A 71 14.86 0.63 -17.11
CA LYS A 71 14.06 1.23 -16.05
C LYS A 71 13.19 2.34 -16.61
N ASN A 72 11.86 2.18 -16.53
CA ASN A 72 10.94 3.27 -16.82
C ASN A 72 11.08 4.36 -15.73
N PRO A 73 11.18 5.66 -16.10
CA PRO A 73 11.29 6.77 -15.13
C PRO A 73 10.20 6.79 -14.04
N ILE A 74 9.05 6.21 -14.29
CA ILE A 74 7.97 6.07 -13.30
C ILE A 74 8.41 5.31 -12.05
N PHE A 75 9.40 4.41 -12.17
CA PHE A 75 9.95 3.66 -11.04
C PHE A 75 10.88 4.50 -10.15
N ASP A 76 11.30 5.68 -10.58
CA ASP A 76 12.05 6.65 -9.76
C ASP A 76 11.10 7.65 -9.09
N SER A 77 10.11 8.17 -9.81
CA SER A 77 9.15 9.14 -9.31
C SER A 77 8.03 8.51 -8.46
N GLY A 78 7.72 7.25 -8.72
CA GLY A 78 6.51 6.60 -8.25
C GLY A 78 5.29 6.96 -9.12
N TRP A 79 4.18 6.27 -8.87
CA TRP A 79 2.86 6.54 -9.45
C TRP A 79 1.80 6.48 -8.36
N THR A 80 0.57 6.79 -8.69
CA THR A 80 -0.54 6.77 -7.73
C THR A 80 -1.52 5.65 -8.03
N ILE A 81 -2.10 5.11 -6.96
CA ILE A 81 -3.25 4.20 -6.99
C ILE A 81 -4.33 4.73 -6.07
N LYS A 82 -5.58 4.41 -6.37
CA LYS A 82 -6.74 4.85 -5.58
C LYS A 82 -7.44 3.70 -4.90
N TYR A 83 -7.82 3.94 -3.66
CA TYR A 83 -8.79 3.13 -2.95
C TYR A 83 -9.94 3.99 -2.50
N LYS A 84 -11.10 3.88 -3.15
CA LYS A 84 -12.25 4.78 -2.97
C LYS A 84 -11.82 6.25 -3.15
N ASP A 85 -11.93 7.05 -2.10
CA ASP A 85 -11.56 8.47 -2.06
C ASP A 85 -10.10 8.73 -1.63
N LEU A 86 -9.38 7.67 -1.25
CA LEU A 86 -7.97 7.78 -0.85
C LEU A 86 -7.04 7.56 -2.06
N THR A 87 -5.99 8.33 -2.12
CA THR A 87 -4.94 8.24 -3.14
C THR A 87 -3.61 7.95 -2.48
N PHE A 88 -2.92 6.94 -2.96
CA PHE A 88 -1.63 6.50 -2.43
C PHE A 88 -0.57 6.57 -3.51
N LYS A 89 0.55 7.20 -3.21
CA LYS A 89 1.76 7.05 -3.99
C LYS A 89 2.33 5.66 -3.74
N VAL A 90 2.74 5.01 -4.80
CA VAL A 90 3.44 3.72 -4.79
C VAL A 90 4.73 3.84 -5.58
N CYS A 91 5.77 3.17 -5.12
CA CYS A 91 7.08 3.21 -5.73
C CYS A 91 7.86 1.95 -5.34
N PRO A 92 8.60 1.31 -6.25
CA PRO A 92 9.55 0.28 -5.88
C PRO A 92 10.60 0.84 -4.93
N THR A 93 10.78 0.20 -3.79
CA THR A 93 11.82 0.54 -2.82
C THR A 93 13.00 -0.41 -2.94
N GLY A 94 14.07 -0.21 -2.16
CA GLY A 94 15.17 -1.17 -2.02
C GLY A 94 14.74 -2.54 -1.43
N PHE A 95 13.48 -2.65 -1.03
CA PHE A 95 12.83 -3.88 -0.57
C PHE A 95 11.68 -4.25 -1.52
N LYS A 96 11.06 -5.42 -1.30
CA LYS A 96 9.90 -5.87 -2.09
C LYS A 96 8.63 -5.00 -1.93
N HIS A 97 8.62 -4.10 -0.95
CA HIS A 97 7.47 -3.27 -0.63
C HIS A 97 7.35 -2.07 -1.58
N THR A 98 6.12 -1.68 -1.88
CA THR A 98 5.79 -0.63 -2.85
C THR A 98 5.09 0.58 -2.24
N GLY A 99 4.96 0.62 -0.92
CA GLY A 99 4.34 1.74 -0.21
C GLY A 99 2.93 1.47 0.31
N VAL A 100 2.25 0.44 -0.15
CA VAL A 100 0.90 0.09 0.31
C VAL A 100 0.81 -1.41 0.55
N PHE A 101 0.01 -1.80 1.54
CA PHE A 101 -0.42 -3.18 1.80
C PHE A 101 -1.90 -3.31 1.42
N PRO A 102 -2.23 -3.74 0.19
CA PRO A 102 -3.61 -3.76 -0.30
C PRO A 102 -4.54 -4.65 0.51
N GLU A 103 -4.01 -5.70 1.13
CA GLU A 103 -4.75 -6.59 2.03
C GLU A 103 -5.33 -5.88 3.26
N GLN A 104 -4.78 -4.71 3.63
CA GLN A 104 -5.27 -3.90 4.75
C GLN A 104 -6.53 -3.08 4.39
N ALA A 105 -6.92 -3.03 3.14
CA ALA A 105 -8.08 -2.24 2.71
C ALA A 105 -9.39 -2.67 3.40
N VAL A 106 -9.54 -3.96 3.72
CA VAL A 106 -10.69 -4.46 4.49
C VAL A 106 -10.70 -3.89 5.92
N ASN A 107 -9.53 -3.73 6.55
CA ASN A 107 -9.42 -3.12 7.87
C ASN A 107 -9.68 -1.60 7.81
N TRP A 108 -9.27 -0.94 6.71
CA TRP A 108 -9.59 0.47 6.51
C TRP A 108 -11.11 0.70 6.40
N ASP A 109 -11.82 -0.17 5.70
CA ASP A 109 -13.29 -0.09 5.60
C ASP A 109 -13.97 -0.28 6.96
N PHE A 110 -13.53 -1.28 7.72
CA PHE A 110 -14.04 -1.51 9.08
C PHE A 110 -13.79 -0.29 9.98
N GLN A 111 -12.58 0.26 9.97
CA GLN A 111 -12.25 1.45 10.76
C GLN A 111 -13.11 2.66 10.36
N ARG A 112 -13.28 2.89 9.05
CA ARG A 112 -14.11 3.99 8.53
C ARG A 112 -15.57 3.86 8.95
N GLU A 113 -16.12 2.65 8.89
CA GLU A 113 -17.48 2.39 9.32
C GLU A 113 -17.67 2.69 10.83
N MET A 114 -16.79 2.14 11.66
CA MET A 114 -16.83 2.34 13.11
C MET A 114 -16.71 3.80 13.51
N ILE A 115 -15.73 4.50 12.94
CA ILE A 115 -15.47 5.92 13.20
C ILE A 115 -16.63 6.77 12.69
N GLY A 116 -17.07 6.54 11.46
CA GLY A 116 -18.16 7.29 10.85
C GLY A 116 -19.47 7.17 11.64
N ASN A 117 -19.79 5.98 12.17
CA ASN A 117 -20.96 5.78 13.03
C ASN A 117 -20.82 6.53 14.36
N ALA A 118 -19.64 6.52 14.96
CA ALA A 118 -19.37 7.26 16.20
C ALA A 118 -19.49 8.79 15.99
N VAL A 119 -18.89 9.30 14.92
CA VAL A 119 -18.93 10.73 14.56
C VAL A 119 -20.38 11.19 14.28
N LYS A 120 -21.15 10.41 13.53
CA LYS A 120 -22.57 10.68 13.27
C LYS A 120 -23.41 10.73 14.55
N SER A 121 -23.01 9.99 15.59
CA SER A 121 -23.65 10.05 16.92
C SER A 121 -23.14 11.19 17.81
N GLY A 122 -22.35 12.13 17.25
CA GLY A 122 -21.82 13.30 17.96
C GLY A 122 -20.57 13.03 18.79
N LYS A 123 -19.96 11.86 18.68
CA LYS A 123 -18.73 11.52 19.43
C LYS A 123 -17.48 12.05 18.73
N LYS A 124 -16.54 12.57 19.52
CA LYS A 124 -15.18 12.84 19.05
C LYS A 124 -14.38 11.55 19.12
N VAL A 125 -13.70 11.18 18.02
CA VAL A 125 -12.90 9.97 17.94
C VAL A 125 -11.43 10.35 17.81
N SER A 126 -10.60 9.76 18.67
CA SER A 126 -9.13 9.88 18.61
C SER A 126 -8.54 8.49 18.36
N VAL A 127 -7.62 8.39 17.41
CA VAL A 127 -6.98 7.14 17.00
C VAL A 127 -5.47 7.25 17.18
N LEU A 128 -4.88 6.26 17.83
CA LEU A 128 -3.44 6.05 17.84
C LEU A 128 -3.11 4.94 16.83
N ASN A 129 -2.33 5.26 15.80
CA ASN A 129 -1.85 4.32 14.81
C ASN A 129 -0.34 4.14 14.97
N LEU A 130 0.08 2.97 15.46
CA LEU A 130 1.48 2.58 15.67
C LEU A 130 1.96 1.75 14.48
N PHE A 131 3.28 1.80 14.22
CA PHE A 131 3.87 1.15 13.04
C PHE A 131 3.14 1.57 11.75
N ALA A 132 2.87 2.88 11.69
CA ALA A 132 1.85 3.41 10.80
C ALA A 132 2.25 3.46 9.32
N TYR A 133 3.53 3.17 9.02
CA TYR A 133 4.08 3.04 7.68
C TYR A 133 3.76 4.28 6.81
N THR A 134 3.27 4.08 5.59
CA THR A 134 2.89 5.16 4.66
C THR A 134 1.47 5.71 4.88
N GLY A 135 0.84 5.33 5.99
CA GLY A 135 -0.37 5.97 6.48
C GLY A 135 -1.70 5.40 6.00
N GLY A 136 -1.77 4.19 5.46
CA GLY A 136 -3.04 3.63 4.96
C GLY A 136 -4.18 3.69 5.98
N ALA A 137 -3.98 3.16 7.19
CA ALA A 137 -4.96 3.23 8.27
C ALA A 137 -5.15 4.66 8.80
N THR A 138 -4.08 5.47 8.85
CA THR A 138 -4.15 6.89 9.25
C THR A 138 -5.11 7.67 8.37
N LEU A 139 -4.96 7.55 7.05
CA LEU A 139 -5.81 8.24 6.08
C LEU A 139 -7.26 7.74 6.15
N ALA A 140 -7.45 6.43 6.28
CA ALA A 140 -8.77 5.84 6.42
C ALA A 140 -9.51 6.37 7.67
N CYS A 141 -8.83 6.45 8.81
CA CYS A 141 -9.42 6.99 10.04
C CYS A 141 -9.69 8.49 9.94
N ALA A 142 -8.75 9.26 9.40
CA ALA A 142 -8.89 10.70 9.27
C ALA A 142 -10.01 11.08 8.29
N SER A 143 -10.16 10.38 7.16
CA SER A 143 -11.24 10.60 6.19
C SER A 143 -12.62 10.30 6.76
N ALA A 144 -12.71 9.48 7.81
CA ALA A 144 -13.93 9.20 8.53
C ALA A 144 -14.23 10.20 9.67
N GLY A 145 -13.37 11.20 9.90
CA GLY A 145 -13.55 12.28 10.86
C GLY A 145 -12.84 12.08 12.22
N ALA A 146 -11.90 11.15 12.32
CA ALA A 146 -11.09 11.01 13.52
C ALA A 146 -9.92 12.00 13.57
N SER A 147 -9.51 12.37 14.78
CA SER A 147 -8.17 12.91 15.04
C SER A 147 -7.19 11.74 15.15
N VAL A 148 -6.08 11.77 14.42
CA VAL A 148 -5.15 10.62 14.35
C VAL A 148 -3.75 11.01 14.83
N CYS A 149 -3.18 10.20 15.72
CA CYS A 149 -1.75 10.22 16.02
C CYS A 149 -1.08 9.10 15.20
N HIS A 150 -0.27 9.46 14.21
CA HIS A 150 0.49 8.58 13.35
C HIS A 150 1.90 8.45 13.90
N VAL A 151 2.33 7.25 14.25
CA VAL A 151 3.65 6.97 14.82
C VAL A 151 4.36 5.91 13.97
N ASP A 152 5.55 6.23 13.51
CA ASP A 152 6.42 5.30 12.79
C ASP A 152 7.88 5.66 13.03
N ALA A 153 8.73 4.66 13.24
CA ALA A 153 10.16 4.85 13.50
C ALA A 153 10.90 5.45 12.28
N SER A 154 10.40 5.24 11.07
CA SER A 154 11.01 5.72 9.84
C SER A 154 10.56 7.13 9.48
N ARG A 155 11.49 8.09 9.52
CA ARG A 155 11.25 9.45 9.03
C ARG A 155 10.79 9.47 7.56
N GLY A 156 11.34 8.58 6.73
CA GLY A 156 10.96 8.45 5.32
C GLY A 156 9.52 7.97 5.14
N MET A 157 9.08 6.99 5.92
CA MET A 157 7.69 6.49 5.88
C MET A 157 6.72 7.54 6.39
N THR A 158 7.06 8.26 7.46
CA THR A 158 6.26 9.37 7.97
C THR A 158 6.13 10.52 6.96
N ALA A 159 7.20 10.84 6.22
CA ALA A 159 7.14 11.83 5.14
C ALA A 159 6.25 11.35 3.99
N TRP A 160 6.33 10.08 3.62
CA TRP A 160 5.47 9.47 2.60
C TRP A 160 4.00 9.45 3.04
N ALA A 161 3.71 9.20 4.32
CA ALA A 161 2.35 9.30 4.86
C ALA A 161 1.77 10.71 4.72
N LYS A 162 2.57 11.76 4.93
CA LYS A 162 2.15 13.16 4.69
C LYS A 162 1.88 13.43 3.21
N GLU A 163 2.70 12.90 2.32
CA GLU A 163 2.46 13.00 0.87
C GLU A 163 1.14 12.32 0.49
N ASN A 164 0.89 11.12 0.99
CA ASN A 164 -0.37 10.40 0.77
C ASN A 164 -1.58 11.16 1.34
N ALA A 165 -1.45 11.82 2.49
CA ALA A 165 -2.49 12.67 3.05
C ALA A 165 -2.81 13.86 2.11
N ALA A 166 -1.78 14.51 1.58
CA ALA A 166 -1.96 15.59 0.62
C ALA A 166 -2.63 15.12 -0.67
N LEU A 167 -2.20 13.98 -1.24
CA LEU A 167 -2.80 13.38 -2.43
C LEU A 167 -4.26 12.97 -2.22
N SER A 168 -4.63 12.65 -0.98
CA SER A 168 -6.00 12.29 -0.58
C SER A 168 -6.87 13.49 -0.16
N GLY A 169 -6.37 14.73 -0.28
CA GLY A 169 -7.10 15.94 0.15
C GLY A 169 -7.24 16.07 1.67
N LEU A 170 -6.35 15.42 2.44
CA LEU A 170 -6.37 15.38 3.91
C LEU A 170 -5.25 16.22 4.55
N SER A 171 -4.70 17.21 3.82
CA SER A 171 -3.63 18.07 4.35
C SER A 171 -4.03 18.82 5.62
N ASP A 172 -5.29 19.23 5.72
CA ASP A 172 -5.82 19.97 6.87
C ASP A 172 -6.52 19.08 7.90
N ALA A 173 -6.51 17.75 7.68
CA ALA A 173 -7.07 16.81 8.64
C ALA A 173 -6.26 16.81 9.96
N PRO A 174 -6.89 16.57 11.12
CA PRO A 174 -6.23 16.59 12.42
C PRO A 174 -5.32 15.35 12.62
N ILE A 175 -4.23 15.29 11.86
CA ILE A 175 -3.24 14.21 11.92
C ILE A 175 -1.95 14.75 12.55
N ARG A 176 -1.57 14.18 13.68
CA ARG A 176 -0.27 14.41 14.32
C ARG A 176 0.70 13.31 13.90
N TYR A 177 1.82 13.70 13.30
CA TYR A 177 2.87 12.78 12.88
C TYR A 177 4.03 12.78 13.86
N ILE A 178 4.41 11.61 14.34
CA ILE A 178 5.52 11.38 15.28
C ILE A 178 6.47 10.37 14.65
N VAL A 179 7.77 10.70 14.68
CA VAL A 179 8.84 9.76 14.32
C VAL A 179 9.40 9.24 15.62
N ASP A 180 9.02 8.02 15.97
CA ASP A 180 9.41 7.35 17.22
C ASP A 180 9.25 5.82 17.08
N ASP A 181 9.96 5.06 17.94
CA ASP A 181 9.99 3.60 17.91
C ASP A 181 9.18 2.99 19.08
#